data_6d4ce1465de3e94393c3fcb3adf2e41e
#
_entry.id   6d4ce1465de3e94393c3fcb3adf2e41e
#
_cell.length_a   1.000
_cell.length_b   1.000
_cell.length_c   1.000
_cell.angle_alpha   90.00
_cell.angle_beta   90.00
_cell.angle_gamma   90.00
#
_symmetry.space_group_name_H-M   'P 1'
#
loop_
_entity.id
_entity.type
_entity.pdbx_description
1 polymer ?
#
loop_
_entity_poly.entity_id
_entity_poly.type
_entity_poly.pdbx_seq_one_letter_code
_entity_poly.pdbx_strand_id
1 'polypeptide(L)'
;LVWLEKRLGKHLTNDEIQGKLEKLGFDVQINGEDMHVIAPTWRSTGDISIKDDVMEEVARMYGYDNFEPTSFTTTFDSAINQKDQDLVRNMKEFLAIRCGMQEIYTYPWVNDVYLNAIMQTTEGMLRLSTPPAPDLSYLRASLLPNICEAVAKNERYFNDFSIFEEAQVFHDANYTSPYDKSELLPEQRRHIAGAFASSVKDVKELFQEAKGVLEYMPRYTHQAAFEFRKEEKPVWADNVVWLNIYRGDEKIGDMGLLAKKASMDCGIKNLSVMLFELDVLKLKPLISRTNKFTHLAAYPENEYDISMLFDSNAVWSDMHEAILGKKKASEFLKKADFVDEYRGKQIPQGKKSVTIRLTIGSNEKTLTSQEIENVANQVMKKLQKKMGAELRTQ
;
A
#
# COMPACT_ATOMS: atom_id res chain seq x y z
N LEU A 1 -48.71 12.20 8.34
CA LEU A 1 -48.49 13.65 8.10
C LEU A 1 -47.26 14.16 8.86
N VAL A 2 -47.10 13.82 10.13
CA VAL A 2 -45.91 14.23 10.94
C VAL A 2 -44.59 13.90 10.24
N TRP A 3 -44.46 12.70 9.64
CA TRP A 3 -43.31 12.34 8.86
C TRP A 3 -43.09 13.25 7.65
N LEU A 4 -44.15 13.61 6.94
CA LEU A 4 -44.09 14.48 5.76
C LEU A 4 -43.61 15.87 6.14
N GLU A 5 -44.15 16.45 7.19
CA GLU A 5 -43.75 17.75 7.70
C GLU A 5 -42.27 17.77 8.12
N LYS A 6 -41.84 16.71 8.84
CA LYS A 6 -40.44 16.58 9.24
C LYS A 6 -39.47 16.48 8.03
N ARG A 7 -39.89 15.79 6.97
CA ARG A 7 -39.06 15.63 5.76
C ARG A 7 -39.03 16.88 4.89
N LEU A 8 -40.17 17.57 4.77
CA LEU A 8 -40.24 18.85 4.06
C LEU A 8 -39.57 20.01 4.80
N GLY A 9 -39.45 19.91 6.13
CA GLY A 9 -39.01 21.02 6.96
C GLY A 9 -40.01 22.20 6.98
N LYS A 10 -41.24 21.96 6.53
CA LYS A 10 -42.28 22.97 6.39
C LYS A 10 -43.65 22.38 6.79
N HIS A 11 -44.39 23.11 7.60
CA HIS A 11 -45.77 22.77 7.89
C HIS A 11 -46.68 23.21 6.73
N LEU A 12 -47.47 22.29 6.22
CA LEU A 12 -48.52 22.50 5.28
C LEU A 12 -49.83 21.96 5.86
N THR A 13 -50.96 22.65 5.62
CA THR A 13 -52.27 22.18 6.06
C THR A 13 -52.67 20.91 5.27
N ASN A 14 -53.57 20.12 5.86
CA ASN A 14 -54.10 18.93 5.21
C ASN A 14 -54.77 19.24 3.85
N ASP A 15 -55.52 20.35 3.80
CA ASP A 15 -56.18 20.79 2.57
C ASP A 15 -55.18 21.22 1.47
N GLU A 16 -54.05 21.85 1.89
CA GLU A 16 -52.99 22.20 0.94
C GLU A 16 -52.30 20.95 0.37
N ILE A 17 -51.99 19.97 1.22
CA ILE A 17 -51.36 18.70 0.79
C ILE A 17 -52.28 17.95 -0.15
N GLN A 18 -53.55 17.72 0.29
CA GLN A 18 -54.56 17.02 -0.50
C GLN A 18 -54.78 17.73 -1.83
N GLY A 19 -55.04 19.02 -1.82
CA GLY A 19 -55.31 19.78 -3.06
C GLY A 19 -54.13 19.81 -4.04
N LYS A 20 -52.87 19.67 -3.57
CA LYS A 20 -51.72 19.56 -4.45
C LYS A 20 -51.63 18.18 -5.11
N LEU A 21 -51.84 17.10 -4.35
CA LEU A 21 -51.78 15.73 -4.84
C LEU A 21 -52.99 15.38 -5.77
N GLU A 22 -54.17 15.82 -5.43
CA GLU A 22 -55.38 15.62 -6.25
C GLU A 22 -55.26 16.28 -7.65
N LYS A 23 -54.61 17.46 -7.74
CA LYS A 23 -54.31 18.10 -9.03
C LYS A 23 -53.38 17.28 -9.92
N LEU A 24 -52.62 16.37 -9.34
CA LEU A 24 -51.76 15.44 -10.05
C LEU A 24 -52.43 14.09 -10.31
N GLY A 25 -53.70 13.96 -9.92
CA GLY A 25 -54.51 12.74 -10.15
C GLY A 25 -54.36 11.68 -9.06
N PHE A 26 -53.79 12.00 -7.91
CA PHE A 26 -53.76 11.07 -6.76
C PHE A 26 -55.12 11.06 -6.07
N ASP A 27 -55.54 9.89 -5.58
CA ASP A 27 -56.66 9.80 -4.63
C ASP A 27 -56.08 9.87 -3.20
N VAL A 28 -56.57 10.84 -2.42
CA VAL A 28 -56.01 11.15 -1.11
C VAL A 28 -57.10 11.09 -0.04
N GLN A 29 -56.87 10.29 0.99
CA GLN A 29 -57.77 10.17 2.15
C GLN A 29 -56.97 10.47 3.42
N ILE A 30 -57.39 11.46 4.20
CA ILE A 30 -56.74 11.88 5.43
C ILE A 30 -57.63 11.50 6.63
N ASN A 31 -57.09 10.72 7.55
CA ASN A 31 -57.74 10.27 8.78
C ASN A 31 -56.86 10.62 9.97
N GLY A 32 -57.05 11.78 10.61
CA GLY A 32 -56.22 12.30 11.69
C GLY A 32 -54.82 12.61 11.20
N GLU A 33 -53.81 11.92 11.75
CA GLU A 33 -52.39 12.07 11.34
C GLU A 33 -51.98 11.16 10.18
N ASP A 34 -52.84 10.22 9.80
CA ASP A 34 -52.53 9.29 8.72
C ASP A 34 -53.09 9.81 7.39
N MET A 35 -52.30 9.68 6.35
CA MET A 35 -52.66 10.02 4.98
C MET A 35 -52.47 8.77 4.09
N HIS A 36 -53.57 8.34 3.50
CA HIS A 36 -53.59 7.27 2.50
C HIS A 36 -53.61 7.86 1.10
N VAL A 37 -52.59 7.53 0.30
CA VAL A 37 -52.41 8.08 -1.04
C VAL A 37 -52.42 6.92 -2.05
N ILE A 38 -53.28 7.00 -3.07
CA ILE A 38 -53.30 6.05 -4.17
C ILE A 38 -52.76 6.77 -5.39
N ALA A 39 -51.62 6.26 -5.91
CA ALA A 39 -51.04 6.78 -7.13
C ALA A 39 -51.88 6.43 -8.36
N PRO A 40 -52.06 7.36 -9.33
CA PRO A 40 -52.73 7.05 -10.58
C PRO A 40 -51.98 5.97 -11.37
N THR A 41 -52.70 5.16 -12.10
CA THR A 41 -52.15 3.98 -12.81
C THR A 41 -51.02 4.31 -13.78
N TRP A 42 -51.00 5.48 -14.39
CA TRP A 42 -49.95 5.93 -15.30
C TRP A 42 -48.64 6.34 -14.59
N ARG A 43 -48.66 6.47 -13.25
CA ARG A 43 -47.50 6.79 -12.43
C ARG A 43 -47.06 5.65 -11.50
N SER A 44 -47.75 4.54 -11.49
CA SER A 44 -47.50 3.41 -10.58
C SER A 44 -46.34 2.51 -11.05
N THR A 45 -45.87 2.66 -12.28
CA THR A 45 -44.85 1.77 -12.85
C THR A 45 -43.45 2.43 -12.70
N GLY A 46 -42.83 2.23 -11.55
CA GLY A 46 -41.45 2.67 -11.28
C GLY A 46 -41.25 4.17 -11.03
N ASP A 47 -42.39 4.93 -10.98
CA ASP A 47 -42.35 6.37 -10.73
C ASP A 47 -42.67 6.70 -9.27
N ILE A 48 -43.86 6.27 -8.81
CA ILE A 48 -44.30 6.45 -7.42
C ILE A 48 -44.35 5.07 -6.76
N SER A 49 -43.39 4.77 -5.88
CA SER A 49 -43.26 3.48 -5.23
C SER A 49 -43.12 3.57 -3.70
N ILE A 50 -42.60 4.68 -3.19
CA ILE A 50 -42.39 4.91 -1.77
C ILE A 50 -42.98 6.26 -1.34
N LYS A 51 -43.09 6.45 -0.02
CA LYS A 51 -43.65 7.68 0.54
C LYS A 51 -42.81 8.93 0.25
N ASP A 52 -41.50 8.77 -0.02
CA ASP A 52 -40.63 9.86 -0.38
C ASP A 52 -40.96 10.41 -1.79
N ASP A 53 -41.42 9.55 -2.72
CA ASP A 53 -41.88 9.98 -4.04
C ASP A 53 -43.14 10.86 -3.92
N VAL A 54 -44.07 10.50 -3.02
CA VAL A 54 -45.25 11.33 -2.73
C VAL A 54 -44.83 12.66 -2.08
N MET A 55 -43.85 12.66 -1.19
CA MET A 55 -43.32 13.87 -0.58
C MET A 55 -42.71 14.79 -1.64
N GLU A 56 -41.99 14.24 -2.62
CA GLU A 56 -41.43 15.00 -3.74
C GLU A 56 -42.55 15.73 -4.52
N GLU A 57 -43.68 15.05 -4.80
CA GLU A 57 -44.80 15.66 -5.49
C GLU A 57 -45.41 16.83 -4.72
N VAL A 58 -45.52 16.70 -3.38
CA VAL A 58 -45.99 17.79 -2.53
C VAL A 58 -44.96 18.96 -2.57
N ALA A 59 -43.66 18.69 -2.46
CA ALA A 59 -42.60 19.68 -2.49
C ALA A 59 -42.59 20.41 -3.85
N ARG A 60 -42.66 19.67 -4.95
CA ARG A 60 -42.67 20.21 -6.31
C ARG A 60 -43.86 21.11 -6.55
N MET A 61 -45.06 20.69 -6.10
CA MET A 61 -46.29 21.49 -6.24
C MET A 61 -46.38 22.66 -5.26
N TYR A 62 -45.64 22.58 -4.15
CA TYR A 62 -45.45 23.77 -3.26
C TYR A 62 -44.51 24.79 -3.93
N GLY A 63 -43.51 24.32 -4.70
CA GLY A 63 -42.48 25.12 -5.35
C GLY A 63 -41.19 25.15 -4.52
N TYR A 64 -40.11 24.67 -5.08
CA TYR A 64 -38.84 24.63 -4.38
C TYR A 64 -38.32 26.01 -3.97
N ASP A 65 -38.62 27.06 -4.74
CA ASP A 65 -38.23 28.41 -4.43
C ASP A 65 -38.96 29.01 -3.20
N ASN A 66 -40.04 28.33 -2.73
CA ASN A 66 -40.78 28.76 -1.55
C ASN A 66 -40.23 28.17 -0.24
N PHE A 67 -39.19 27.32 -0.32
CA PHE A 67 -38.52 26.85 0.86
C PHE A 67 -37.41 27.80 1.26
N GLU A 68 -37.48 28.34 2.50
CA GLU A 68 -36.44 29.17 3.03
C GLU A 68 -35.18 28.35 3.37
N PRO A 69 -34.00 28.76 2.96
CA PRO A 69 -32.76 28.13 3.39
C PRO A 69 -32.61 28.20 4.91
N THR A 70 -32.51 27.08 5.57
CA THR A 70 -32.27 27.02 7.02
C THR A 70 -30.90 26.48 7.29
N SER A 71 -30.14 27.12 8.17
CA SER A 71 -28.90 26.59 8.68
C SER A 71 -29.18 25.43 9.63
N PHE A 72 -28.56 24.29 9.41
CA PHE A 72 -28.64 23.21 10.39
C PHE A 72 -27.79 23.53 11.61
N THR A 73 -28.26 23.11 12.78
CA THR A 73 -27.52 23.22 14.03
C THR A 73 -26.98 21.84 14.38
N THR A 74 -25.70 21.77 14.68
CA THR A 74 -25.05 20.53 15.13
C THR A 74 -24.15 20.82 16.33
N THR A 75 -23.97 19.80 17.16
CA THR A 75 -22.99 19.82 18.23
C THR A 75 -21.70 19.20 17.71
N PHE A 76 -20.60 19.91 17.87
CA PHE A 76 -19.29 19.35 17.56
C PHE A 76 -18.79 18.52 18.73
N ASP A 77 -18.79 17.21 18.57
CA ASP A 77 -18.10 16.30 19.45
C ASP A 77 -16.61 16.20 19.09
N SER A 78 -15.86 15.45 19.90
CA SER A 78 -14.44 15.19 19.56
C SER A 78 -14.33 14.47 18.22
N ALA A 79 -13.39 14.93 17.38
CA ALA A 79 -13.16 14.32 16.08
C ALA A 79 -12.73 12.85 16.24
N ILE A 80 -13.34 11.98 15.45
CA ILE A 80 -12.92 10.58 15.35
C ILE A 80 -11.60 10.54 14.59
N ASN A 81 -10.54 10.11 15.25
CA ASN A 81 -9.24 9.93 14.60
C ASN A 81 -9.25 8.64 13.77
N GLN A 82 -9.21 8.78 12.46
CA GLN A 82 -9.16 7.68 11.50
C GLN A 82 -7.71 7.32 11.16
N LYS A 83 -7.03 6.66 12.09
CA LYS A 83 -5.59 6.32 11.98
C LYS A 83 -5.23 5.57 10.69
N ASP A 84 -6.12 4.72 10.19
CA ASP A 84 -5.89 3.96 8.97
C ASP A 84 -5.92 4.87 7.74
N GLN A 85 -6.79 5.87 7.72
CA GLN A 85 -6.84 6.89 6.66
C GLN A 85 -5.60 7.78 6.68
N ASP A 86 -5.14 8.17 7.87
CA ASP A 86 -3.91 8.94 8.03
C ASP A 86 -2.68 8.15 7.57
N LEU A 87 -2.64 6.85 7.88
CA LEU A 87 -1.58 5.97 7.41
C LEU A 87 -1.52 5.93 5.88
N VAL A 88 -2.66 5.65 5.24
CA VAL A 88 -2.76 5.62 3.78
C VAL A 88 -2.34 6.94 3.15
N ARG A 89 -2.83 8.07 3.68
CA ARG A 89 -2.43 9.40 3.21
C ARG A 89 -0.92 9.60 3.30
N ASN A 90 -0.32 9.27 4.45
CA ASN A 90 1.13 9.41 4.65
C ASN A 90 1.92 8.50 3.68
N MET A 91 1.44 7.29 3.39
CA MET A 91 2.08 6.40 2.42
C MET A 91 2.01 6.99 1.00
N LYS A 92 0.85 7.50 0.59
CA LYS A 92 0.67 8.14 -0.72
C LYS A 92 1.54 9.41 -0.84
N GLU A 93 1.55 10.27 0.17
CA GLU A 93 2.41 11.46 0.20
C GLU A 93 3.90 11.10 0.14
N PHE A 94 4.29 10.03 0.84
CA PHE A 94 5.67 9.54 0.77
C PHE A 94 6.03 9.10 -0.65
N LEU A 95 5.22 8.24 -1.26
CA LEU A 95 5.50 7.73 -2.62
C LEU A 95 5.47 8.85 -3.66
N ALA A 96 4.46 9.72 -3.63
CA ALA A 96 4.32 10.79 -4.62
C ALA A 96 5.35 11.91 -4.42
N ILE A 97 5.47 12.46 -3.20
CA ILE A 97 6.23 13.70 -2.97
C ILE A 97 7.70 13.41 -2.68
N ARG A 98 8.00 12.33 -1.92
CA ARG A 98 9.39 12.02 -1.53
C ARG A 98 10.10 11.12 -2.53
N CYS A 99 9.35 10.20 -3.14
CA CYS A 99 9.92 9.23 -4.08
C CYS A 99 9.67 9.59 -5.55
N GLY A 100 8.83 10.61 -5.84
CA GLY A 100 8.54 11.07 -7.19
C GLY A 100 7.71 10.08 -8.03
N MET A 101 7.05 9.11 -7.38
CA MET A 101 6.17 8.18 -8.08
C MET A 101 4.85 8.84 -8.46
N GLN A 102 4.29 8.45 -9.60
CA GLN A 102 2.99 8.93 -10.05
C GLN A 102 1.87 8.03 -9.55
N GLU A 103 0.88 8.61 -8.88
CA GLU A 103 -0.32 7.89 -8.50
C GLU A 103 -1.21 7.66 -9.73
N ILE A 104 -1.68 6.43 -9.87
CA ILE A 104 -2.63 6.04 -10.91
C ILE A 104 -3.90 5.48 -10.28
N TYR A 105 -4.99 5.47 -11.05
CA TYR A 105 -6.26 4.89 -10.69
C TYR A 105 -6.71 3.95 -11.78
N THR A 106 -6.97 2.71 -11.42
CA THR A 106 -7.48 1.69 -12.32
C THR A 106 -8.84 1.19 -11.89
N TYR A 107 -9.56 0.57 -12.80
CA TYR A 107 -10.84 -0.04 -12.48
C TYR A 107 -10.66 -1.32 -11.63
N PRO A 108 -11.68 -1.72 -10.85
CA PRO A 108 -11.59 -2.90 -9.99
C PRO A 108 -11.60 -4.23 -10.75
N TRP A 109 -11.96 -4.25 -12.02
CA TRP A 109 -11.87 -5.44 -12.87
C TRP A 109 -10.50 -5.56 -13.50
N VAL A 110 -10.15 -6.79 -13.86
CA VAL A 110 -8.84 -7.14 -14.41
C VAL A 110 -9.00 -7.72 -15.81
N ASN A 111 -8.14 -7.32 -16.73
CA ASN A 111 -8.05 -7.93 -18.05
C ASN A 111 -7.36 -9.31 -17.96
N ASP A 112 -7.96 -10.31 -18.60
CA ASP A 112 -7.53 -11.72 -18.55
C ASP A 112 -6.06 -11.92 -18.97
N VAL A 113 -5.53 -11.09 -19.88
CA VAL A 113 -4.11 -11.15 -20.30
C VAL A 113 -3.20 -10.91 -19.12
N TYR A 114 -3.39 -9.81 -18.39
CA TYR A 114 -2.56 -9.45 -17.24
C TYR A 114 -2.84 -10.34 -16.03
N LEU A 115 -4.10 -10.75 -15.84
CA LEU A 115 -4.48 -11.70 -14.81
C LEU A 115 -3.71 -13.01 -14.96
N ASN A 116 -3.73 -13.61 -16.15
CA ASN A 116 -3.04 -14.87 -16.42
C ASN A 116 -1.53 -14.75 -16.33
N ALA A 117 -0.95 -13.62 -16.78
CA ALA A 117 0.49 -13.37 -16.72
C ALA A 117 1.01 -13.25 -15.28
N ILE A 118 0.23 -12.62 -14.38
CA ILE A 118 0.66 -12.25 -13.03
C ILE A 118 0.15 -13.25 -11.97
N MET A 119 -1.16 -13.54 -11.96
CA MET A 119 -1.75 -14.38 -10.91
C MET A 119 -1.70 -15.87 -11.25
N GLN A 120 -1.76 -16.22 -12.52
CA GLN A 120 -1.74 -17.60 -13.05
C GLN A 120 -2.89 -18.50 -12.55
N THR A 121 -3.82 -17.95 -11.80
CA THR A 121 -5.02 -18.64 -11.27
C THR A 121 -6.16 -17.65 -11.05
N THR A 122 -7.38 -18.13 -11.16
CA THR A 122 -8.61 -17.41 -10.81
C THR A 122 -9.29 -17.99 -9.58
N GLU A 123 -8.63 -18.94 -8.90
CA GLU A 123 -9.16 -19.55 -7.68
C GLU A 123 -9.32 -18.50 -6.57
N GLY A 124 -10.47 -18.49 -5.91
CA GLY A 124 -10.82 -17.52 -4.87
C GLY A 124 -11.10 -16.10 -5.36
N MET A 125 -11.19 -15.88 -6.68
CA MET A 125 -11.52 -14.57 -7.25
C MET A 125 -13.03 -14.45 -7.51
N LEU A 126 -13.53 -13.24 -7.29
CA LEU A 126 -14.94 -12.91 -7.59
C LEU A 126 -15.14 -12.67 -9.08
N ARG A 127 -16.13 -13.37 -9.65
CA ARG A 127 -16.54 -13.18 -11.04
C ARG A 127 -17.75 -12.29 -11.14
N LEU A 128 -17.73 -11.32 -12.05
CA LEU A 128 -18.86 -10.44 -12.34
C LEU A 128 -19.94 -11.22 -13.10
N SER A 129 -21.20 -11.06 -12.68
CA SER A 129 -22.37 -11.62 -13.40
C SER A 129 -22.59 -10.94 -14.75
N THR A 130 -22.30 -9.63 -14.82
CA THR A 130 -22.40 -8.81 -16.04
C THR A 130 -21.10 -8.01 -16.20
N PRO A 131 -20.07 -8.59 -16.82
CA PRO A 131 -18.81 -7.91 -17.00
C PRO A 131 -18.90 -6.79 -18.05
N PRO A 132 -18.07 -5.72 -17.94
CA PRO A 132 -18.03 -4.62 -18.92
C PRO A 132 -17.60 -5.09 -20.33
N ALA A 133 -16.75 -6.12 -20.39
CA ALA A 133 -16.32 -6.80 -21.59
C ALA A 133 -16.00 -8.28 -21.27
N PRO A 134 -16.01 -9.20 -22.25
CA PRO A 134 -15.77 -10.62 -22.02
C PRO A 134 -14.45 -10.93 -21.33
N ASP A 135 -13.40 -10.15 -21.59
CA ASP A 135 -12.05 -10.25 -21.03
C ASP A 135 -11.84 -9.48 -19.72
N LEU A 136 -12.92 -8.91 -19.14
CA LEU A 136 -12.93 -8.16 -17.87
C LEU A 136 -13.88 -8.82 -16.87
N SER A 137 -13.80 -10.15 -16.74
CA SER A 137 -14.79 -10.93 -16.00
C SER A 137 -14.55 -11.02 -14.49
N TYR A 138 -13.36 -10.70 -14.02
CA TYR A 138 -12.98 -10.87 -12.61
C TYR A 138 -12.68 -9.56 -11.92
N LEU A 139 -13.05 -9.47 -10.64
CA LEU A 139 -12.56 -8.42 -9.75
C LEU A 139 -11.13 -8.76 -9.29
N ARG A 140 -10.30 -7.73 -9.15
CA ARG A 140 -8.90 -7.87 -8.77
C ARG A 140 -8.72 -8.41 -7.35
N ALA A 141 -7.93 -9.47 -7.18
CA ALA A 141 -7.46 -9.97 -5.89
C ALA A 141 -6.06 -9.43 -5.54
N SER A 142 -5.42 -8.72 -6.47
CA SER A 142 -4.14 -8.03 -6.36
C SER A 142 -4.16 -6.82 -7.30
N LEU A 143 -3.41 -5.76 -6.98
CA LEU A 143 -3.26 -4.59 -7.85
C LEU A 143 -2.23 -4.82 -8.98
N LEU A 144 -1.37 -5.82 -8.85
CA LEU A 144 -0.25 -6.03 -9.78
C LEU A 144 -0.67 -6.25 -11.24
N PRO A 145 -1.76 -6.98 -11.57
CA PRO A 145 -2.20 -7.09 -12.95
C PRO A 145 -2.54 -5.73 -13.58
N ASN A 146 -3.26 -4.87 -12.84
CA ASN A 146 -3.62 -3.53 -13.30
C ASN A 146 -2.38 -2.61 -13.40
N ILE A 147 -1.43 -2.71 -12.48
CA ILE A 147 -0.14 -2.02 -12.55
C ILE A 147 0.64 -2.45 -13.80
N CYS A 148 0.70 -3.75 -14.11
CA CYS A 148 1.37 -4.25 -15.31
C CYS A 148 0.70 -3.77 -16.60
N GLU A 149 -0.64 -3.69 -16.61
CA GLU A 149 -1.38 -3.09 -17.73
C GLU A 149 -0.99 -1.61 -17.93
N ALA A 150 -0.91 -0.85 -16.83
CA ALA A 150 -0.49 0.54 -16.88
C ALA A 150 0.95 0.69 -17.39
N VAL A 151 1.87 -0.17 -16.93
CA VAL A 151 3.27 -0.20 -17.40
C VAL A 151 3.31 -0.49 -18.93
N ALA A 152 2.61 -1.52 -19.38
CA ALA A 152 2.57 -1.90 -20.80
C ALA A 152 2.04 -0.77 -21.71
N LYS A 153 1.02 -0.04 -21.22
CA LYS A 153 0.45 1.11 -21.96
C LYS A 153 1.38 2.31 -22.02
N ASN A 154 2.25 2.49 -21.02
CA ASN A 154 3.14 3.63 -20.89
C ASN A 154 4.54 3.39 -21.47
N GLU A 155 4.97 2.15 -21.70
CA GLU A 155 6.29 1.79 -22.26
C GLU A 155 6.63 2.56 -23.55
N ARG A 156 5.64 2.82 -24.40
CA ARG A 156 5.84 3.56 -25.66
C ARG A 156 6.14 5.06 -25.49
N TYR A 157 5.91 5.61 -24.29
CA TYR A 157 6.08 7.04 -24.03
C TYR A 157 7.27 7.33 -23.12
N PHE A 158 7.62 6.40 -22.22
CA PHE A 158 8.60 6.63 -21.19
C PHE A 158 9.59 5.47 -21.11
N ASN A 159 10.87 5.80 -20.98
CA ASN A 159 11.95 4.84 -20.81
C ASN A 159 12.33 4.59 -19.35
N ASP A 160 11.93 5.47 -18.45
CA ASP A 160 12.19 5.41 -17.00
C ASP A 160 11.05 6.12 -16.28
N PHE A 161 10.29 5.39 -15.46
CA PHE A 161 9.16 5.93 -14.69
C PHE A 161 8.78 5.02 -13.53
N SER A 162 8.10 5.59 -12.56
CA SER A 162 7.55 4.84 -11.44
C SER A 162 6.11 5.26 -11.17
N ILE A 163 5.26 4.27 -10.93
CA ILE A 163 3.82 4.44 -10.70
C ILE A 163 3.39 3.65 -9.47
N PHE A 164 2.33 4.11 -8.81
CA PHE A 164 1.70 3.37 -7.72
C PHE A 164 0.18 3.58 -7.70
N GLU A 165 -0.52 2.64 -7.11
CA GLU A 165 -1.95 2.71 -6.82
C GLU A 165 -2.21 2.24 -5.39
N GLU A 166 -3.10 2.93 -4.69
CA GLU A 166 -3.70 2.47 -3.45
C GLU A 166 -5.19 2.24 -3.70
N ALA A 167 -5.64 1.02 -3.52
CA ALA A 167 -7.03 0.67 -3.78
C ALA A 167 -7.46 -0.64 -3.10
N GLN A 168 -8.75 -0.95 -3.21
CA GLN A 168 -9.31 -2.20 -2.71
C GLN A 168 -9.07 -3.36 -3.67
N VAL A 169 -8.77 -4.52 -3.09
CA VAL A 169 -8.79 -5.83 -3.71
C VAL A 169 -9.91 -6.66 -3.11
N PHE A 170 -10.40 -7.67 -3.84
CA PHE A 170 -11.63 -8.41 -3.51
C PHE A 170 -11.33 -9.90 -3.47
N HIS A 171 -11.83 -10.57 -2.43
CA HIS A 171 -11.66 -12.01 -2.26
C HIS A 171 -13.03 -12.68 -2.10
N ASP A 172 -13.10 -13.93 -2.54
CA ASP A 172 -14.32 -14.77 -2.40
C ASP A 172 -14.42 -15.27 -0.95
N ALA A 173 -14.78 -14.35 -0.07
CA ALA A 173 -15.09 -14.63 1.32
C ALA A 173 -16.31 -13.81 1.74
N ASN A 174 -17.22 -14.45 2.46
CA ASN A 174 -18.39 -13.75 2.98
C ASN A 174 -17.98 -12.82 4.12
N TYR A 175 -18.28 -11.56 3.93
CA TYR A 175 -18.12 -10.53 4.94
C TYR A 175 -19.47 -9.91 5.24
N THR A 176 -19.82 -9.80 6.53
CA THR A 176 -21.05 -9.13 6.95
C THR A 176 -20.73 -7.67 7.26
N SER A 177 -21.45 -6.74 6.66
CA SER A 177 -21.30 -5.31 6.95
C SER A 177 -21.45 -5.03 8.44
N PRO A 178 -20.60 -4.22 9.06
CA PRO A 178 -20.74 -3.82 10.46
C PRO A 178 -21.99 -2.96 10.70
N TYR A 179 -22.56 -2.36 9.65
CA TYR A 179 -23.72 -1.49 9.72
C TYR A 179 -25.04 -2.24 9.41
N ASP A 180 -25.00 -3.22 8.53
CA ASP A 180 -26.15 -4.07 8.19
C ASP A 180 -25.71 -5.54 8.15
N LYS A 181 -26.12 -6.30 9.16
CA LYS A 181 -25.80 -7.71 9.28
C LYS A 181 -26.53 -8.61 8.28
N SER A 182 -27.55 -8.09 7.60
CA SER A 182 -28.27 -8.80 6.54
C SER A 182 -27.59 -8.67 5.18
N GLU A 183 -26.70 -7.69 5.01
CA GLU A 183 -25.95 -7.47 3.79
C GLU A 183 -24.64 -8.26 3.79
N LEU A 184 -24.51 -9.19 2.86
CA LEU A 184 -23.31 -9.97 2.64
C LEU A 184 -22.44 -9.26 1.60
N LEU A 185 -21.31 -8.71 2.04
CA LEU A 185 -20.31 -8.12 1.16
C LEU A 185 -19.12 -9.08 1.02
N PRO A 186 -18.45 -9.10 -0.14
CA PRO A 186 -17.20 -9.82 -0.28
C PRO A 186 -16.12 -9.23 0.63
N GLU A 187 -15.10 -10.02 0.95
CA GLU A 187 -13.94 -9.48 1.67
C GLU A 187 -13.23 -8.45 0.80
N GLN A 188 -13.04 -7.25 1.36
CA GLN A 188 -12.37 -6.13 0.72
C GLN A 188 -11.15 -5.75 1.55
N ARG A 189 -9.96 -5.77 0.93
CA ARG A 189 -8.71 -5.36 1.56
C ARG A 189 -8.11 -4.18 0.84
N ARG A 190 -7.54 -3.26 1.58
CA ARG A 190 -6.78 -2.14 1.01
C ARG A 190 -5.35 -2.58 0.77
N HIS A 191 -4.91 -2.47 -0.47
CA HIS A 191 -3.54 -2.71 -0.87
C HIS A 191 -2.92 -1.42 -1.41
N ILE A 192 -1.60 -1.33 -1.32
CA ILE A 192 -0.80 -0.35 -2.06
C ILE A 192 0.23 -1.12 -2.86
N ALA A 193 0.27 -0.86 -4.15
CA ALA A 193 1.20 -1.51 -5.07
C ALA A 193 1.84 -0.51 -6.00
N GLY A 194 2.98 -0.86 -6.57
CA GLY A 194 3.64 -0.01 -7.54
C GLY A 194 4.67 -0.72 -8.39
N ALA A 195 5.13 0.00 -9.38
CA ALA A 195 6.15 -0.43 -10.32
C ALA A 195 7.22 0.64 -10.49
N PHE A 196 8.47 0.19 -10.56
CA PHE A 196 9.60 0.94 -11.08
C PHE A 196 9.97 0.29 -12.42
N ALA A 197 9.85 1.03 -13.50
CA ALA A 197 9.99 0.53 -14.86
C ALA A 197 11.08 1.32 -15.59
N SER A 198 12.11 0.64 -16.09
CA SER A 198 13.23 1.30 -16.75
C SER A 198 13.86 0.44 -17.83
N SER A 199 14.29 1.08 -18.93
CA SER A 199 15.18 0.53 -19.97
C SER A 199 16.59 1.09 -19.90
N VAL A 200 16.82 2.07 -19.03
CA VAL A 200 18.10 2.77 -18.90
C VAL A 200 18.88 2.41 -17.65
N LYS A 201 18.20 1.98 -16.59
CA LYS A 201 18.79 1.47 -15.34
C LYS A 201 19.05 -0.03 -15.45
N ASP A 202 20.15 -0.50 -14.90
CA ASP A 202 20.35 -1.94 -14.74
C ASP A 202 19.45 -2.51 -13.65
N VAL A 203 19.33 -3.84 -13.59
CA VAL A 203 18.44 -4.53 -12.63
C VAL A 203 18.89 -4.27 -11.18
N LYS A 204 20.19 -4.11 -10.92
CA LYS A 204 20.71 -3.83 -9.57
C LYS A 204 20.30 -2.44 -9.11
N GLU A 205 20.46 -1.45 -9.98
CA GLU A 205 20.04 -0.06 -9.70
C GLU A 205 18.55 0.02 -9.44
N LEU A 206 17.74 -0.61 -10.29
CA LEU A 206 16.29 -0.64 -10.16
C LEU A 206 15.84 -1.35 -8.87
N PHE A 207 16.50 -2.46 -8.51
CA PHE A 207 16.24 -3.16 -7.26
C PHE A 207 16.60 -2.31 -6.04
N GLN A 208 17.74 -1.63 -6.07
CA GLN A 208 18.18 -0.77 -4.96
C GLN A 208 17.23 0.41 -4.76
N GLU A 209 16.75 1.01 -5.85
CA GLU A 209 15.76 2.09 -5.80
C GLU A 209 14.45 1.61 -5.16
N ALA A 210 13.84 0.55 -5.70
CA ALA A 210 12.59 0.01 -5.19
C ALA A 210 12.68 -0.44 -3.73
N LYS A 211 13.76 -1.16 -3.39
CA LYS A 211 14.01 -1.61 -2.03
C LYS A 211 14.23 -0.44 -1.07
N GLY A 212 15.00 0.57 -1.48
CA GLY A 212 15.26 1.77 -0.70
C GLY A 212 13.99 2.54 -0.36
N VAL A 213 13.06 2.67 -1.31
CA VAL A 213 11.74 3.26 -1.07
C VAL A 213 10.98 2.49 0.00
N LEU A 214 10.92 1.16 -0.09
CA LEU A 214 10.20 0.32 0.88
C LEU A 214 10.89 0.29 2.25
N GLU A 215 12.21 0.31 2.32
CA GLU A 215 12.95 0.39 3.59
C GLU A 215 12.74 1.72 4.32
N TYR A 216 12.59 2.80 3.58
CA TYR A 216 12.45 4.14 4.17
C TYR A 216 11.00 4.49 4.52
N MET A 217 10.01 3.89 3.83
CA MET A 217 8.59 4.14 4.04
C MET A 217 8.14 4.04 5.51
N PRO A 218 8.50 2.99 6.29
CA PRO A 218 8.08 2.89 7.69
C PRO A 218 8.55 4.04 8.56
N ARG A 219 9.74 4.57 8.29
CA ARG A 219 10.27 5.72 9.04
C ARG A 219 9.44 6.98 8.80
N TYR A 220 9.02 7.21 7.56
CA TYR A 220 8.19 8.36 7.19
C TYR A 220 6.76 8.23 7.71
N THR A 221 6.18 7.03 7.62
CA THR A 221 4.79 6.74 8.00
C THR A 221 4.62 6.33 9.46
N HIS A 222 5.70 6.42 10.27
CA HIS A 222 5.72 6.10 11.69
C HIS A 222 5.29 4.67 12.01
N GLN A 223 5.86 3.73 11.28
CA GLN A 223 5.67 2.29 11.50
C GLN A 223 6.95 1.62 12.01
N ALA A 224 6.80 0.37 12.47
CA ALA A 224 7.95 -0.50 12.69
C ALA A 224 8.68 -0.76 11.35
N ALA A 225 10.00 -0.90 11.41
CA ALA A 225 10.81 -1.19 10.23
C ALA A 225 10.33 -2.49 9.54
N PHE A 226 10.33 -2.48 8.22
CA PHE A 226 10.07 -3.67 7.43
C PHE A 226 11.31 -4.56 7.41
N GLU A 227 11.08 -5.87 7.43
CA GLU A 227 12.10 -6.88 7.23
C GLU A 227 11.93 -7.53 5.86
N PHE A 228 13.05 -7.79 5.20
CA PHE A 228 13.07 -8.38 3.87
C PHE A 228 13.65 -9.79 3.97
N ARG A 229 12.84 -10.79 3.63
CA ARG A 229 13.20 -12.21 3.72
C ARG A 229 13.03 -12.89 2.37
N LYS A 230 13.70 -14.01 2.18
CA LYS A 230 13.61 -14.81 0.96
C LYS A 230 13.08 -16.19 1.32
N GLU A 231 11.73 -16.29 1.44
CA GLU A 231 11.05 -17.51 1.91
C GLU A 231 10.21 -18.14 0.80
N GLU A 232 9.22 -17.42 0.26
CA GLU A 232 8.29 -17.93 -0.74
C GLU A 232 8.28 -17.04 -1.98
N LYS A 233 8.76 -17.60 -3.10
CA LYS A 233 8.85 -16.85 -4.36
C LYS A 233 7.46 -16.52 -4.92
N PRO A 234 7.14 -15.24 -5.16
CA PRO A 234 5.92 -14.88 -5.87
C PRO A 234 5.92 -15.46 -7.28
N VAL A 235 4.76 -15.94 -7.75
CA VAL A 235 4.63 -16.64 -9.04
C VAL A 235 5.05 -15.76 -10.23
N TRP A 236 4.81 -14.46 -10.13
CA TRP A 236 5.14 -13.46 -11.15
C TRP A 236 6.62 -13.04 -11.14
N ALA A 237 7.35 -13.35 -10.06
CA ALA A 237 8.69 -12.82 -9.86
C ALA A 237 9.77 -13.62 -10.60
N ASP A 238 10.86 -12.95 -10.96
CA ASP A 238 12.09 -13.55 -11.44
C ASP A 238 12.64 -14.59 -10.46
N ASN A 239 13.45 -15.53 -10.95
CA ASN A 239 13.96 -16.62 -10.11
C ASN A 239 14.97 -16.18 -9.05
N VAL A 240 15.61 -15.02 -9.25
CA VAL A 240 16.72 -14.55 -8.39
C VAL A 240 16.34 -13.28 -7.64
N VAL A 241 15.63 -12.33 -8.28
CA VAL A 241 15.43 -10.98 -7.78
C VAL A 241 14.03 -10.80 -7.23
N TRP A 242 13.83 -11.22 -5.98
CA TRP A 242 12.57 -11.04 -5.24
C TRP A 242 12.82 -11.11 -3.73
N LEU A 243 11.91 -10.54 -2.96
CA LEU A 243 11.88 -10.55 -1.49
C LEU A 243 10.43 -10.55 -1.00
N ASN A 244 10.18 -11.27 0.08
CA ASN A 244 8.97 -11.11 0.88
C ASN A 244 9.21 -10.02 1.92
N ILE A 245 8.17 -9.25 2.21
CA ILE A 245 8.21 -8.12 3.12
C ILE A 245 7.45 -8.49 4.37
N TYR A 246 8.10 -8.34 5.52
CA TYR A 246 7.58 -8.72 6.83
C TYR A 246 7.56 -7.53 7.78
N ARG A 247 6.65 -7.61 8.72
CA ARG A 247 6.62 -6.80 9.94
C ARG A 247 6.60 -7.74 11.14
N GLY A 248 7.77 -7.94 11.76
CA GLY A 248 7.95 -9.04 12.72
C GLY A 248 7.74 -10.38 12.03
N ASP A 249 6.81 -11.21 12.51
CA ASP A 249 6.50 -12.52 11.92
C ASP A 249 5.37 -12.50 10.88
N GLU A 250 4.76 -11.34 10.66
CA GLU A 250 3.63 -11.21 9.73
C GLU A 250 4.12 -10.77 8.35
N LYS A 251 3.87 -11.60 7.34
CA LYS A 251 4.09 -11.23 5.93
C LYS A 251 3.08 -10.16 5.54
N ILE A 252 3.57 -9.01 5.10
CA ILE A 252 2.76 -7.85 4.72
C ILE A 252 2.75 -7.61 3.22
N GLY A 253 3.64 -8.24 2.46
CA GLY A 253 3.71 -8.07 1.02
C GLY A 253 4.90 -8.73 0.36
N ASP A 254 5.09 -8.39 -0.89
CA ASP A 254 6.16 -8.91 -1.75
C ASP A 254 6.75 -7.79 -2.61
N MET A 255 8.02 -7.93 -2.99
CA MET A 255 8.66 -7.16 -4.05
C MET A 255 9.53 -8.04 -4.93
N GLY A 256 9.72 -7.66 -6.18
CA GLY A 256 10.60 -8.41 -7.07
C GLY A 256 10.61 -7.89 -8.50
N LEU A 257 11.60 -8.35 -9.25
CA LEU A 257 11.66 -8.15 -10.68
C LEU A 257 10.57 -9.01 -11.35
N LEU A 258 9.82 -8.41 -12.26
CA LEU A 258 8.86 -9.15 -13.08
C LEU A 258 9.61 -10.19 -13.94
N ALA A 259 9.19 -11.46 -13.85
CA ALA A 259 9.80 -12.53 -14.63
C ALA A 259 9.68 -12.25 -16.12
N LYS A 260 10.73 -12.58 -16.89
CA LYS A 260 10.78 -12.30 -18.33
C LYS A 260 9.57 -12.86 -19.08
N LYS A 261 9.11 -14.06 -18.72
CA LYS A 261 7.91 -14.65 -19.33
C LYS A 261 6.68 -13.80 -19.04
N ALA A 262 6.44 -13.44 -17.77
CA ALA A 262 5.29 -12.61 -17.38
C ALA A 262 5.34 -11.22 -18.04
N SER A 263 6.53 -10.61 -18.16
CA SER A 263 6.75 -9.35 -18.88
C SER A 263 6.31 -9.48 -20.35
N MET A 264 6.75 -10.55 -21.04
CA MET A 264 6.38 -10.80 -22.44
C MET A 264 4.89 -11.06 -22.60
N ASP A 265 4.29 -11.84 -21.70
CA ASP A 265 2.86 -12.15 -21.70
C ASP A 265 2.02 -10.87 -21.46
N CYS A 266 2.52 -9.92 -20.66
CA CYS A 266 1.93 -8.58 -20.48
C CYS A 266 2.17 -7.63 -21.69
N GLY A 267 2.98 -8.03 -22.68
CA GLY A 267 3.34 -7.17 -23.81
C GLY A 267 4.42 -6.13 -23.50
N ILE A 268 5.09 -6.20 -22.36
CA ILE A 268 6.22 -5.35 -21.96
C ILE A 268 7.49 -5.91 -22.60
N LYS A 269 8.15 -5.14 -23.48
CA LYS A 269 9.23 -5.64 -24.34
C LYS A 269 10.62 -5.15 -23.96
N ASN A 270 10.73 -3.88 -23.59
CA ASN A 270 12.02 -3.18 -23.46
C ASN A 270 12.31 -2.72 -22.02
N LEU A 271 11.35 -2.84 -21.09
CA LEU A 271 11.53 -2.40 -19.72
C LEU A 271 11.85 -3.56 -18.78
N SER A 272 12.79 -3.33 -17.88
CA SER A 272 12.86 -4.07 -16.62
C SER A 272 11.86 -3.46 -15.64
N VAL A 273 11.05 -4.29 -15.00
CA VAL A 273 9.98 -3.82 -14.11
C VAL A 273 10.14 -4.43 -12.74
N MET A 274 10.40 -3.60 -11.73
CA MET A 274 10.38 -4.00 -10.33
C MET A 274 9.00 -3.69 -9.77
N LEU A 275 8.33 -4.70 -9.24
CA LEU A 275 7.00 -4.63 -8.64
C LEU A 275 7.06 -4.73 -7.14
N PHE A 276 6.10 -4.10 -6.46
CA PHE A 276 5.81 -4.35 -5.05
C PHE A 276 4.31 -4.28 -4.78
N GLU A 277 3.84 -4.99 -3.77
CA GLU A 277 2.48 -4.88 -3.24
C GLU A 277 2.50 -5.12 -1.73
N LEU A 278 1.76 -4.28 -0.99
CA LEU A 278 1.61 -4.35 0.46
C LEU A 278 0.12 -4.38 0.84
N ASP A 279 -0.23 -5.27 1.77
CA ASP A 279 -1.55 -5.27 2.42
C ASP A 279 -1.57 -4.20 3.53
N VAL A 280 -2.29 -3.11 3.30
CA VAL A 280 -2.36 -1.96 4.20
C VAL A 280 -3.02 -2.31 5.54
N LEU A 281 -3.97 -3.26 5.56
CA LEU A 281 -4.64 -3.67 6.79
C LEU A 281 -3.69 -4.38 7.78
N LYS A 282 -2.61 -4.95 7.29
CA LYS A 282 -1.55 -5.54 8.12
C LYS A 282 -0.58 -4.50 8.66
N LEU A 283 -0.61 -3.27 8.14
CA LEU A 283 0.21 -2.18 8.60
C LEU A 283 -0.48 -1.49 9.78
N LYS A 284 0.20 -1.41 10.93
CA LYS A 284 -0.33 -0.75 12.12
C LYS A 284 0.56 0.44 12.45
N PRO A 285 0.03 1.67 12.40
CA PRO A 285 0.80 2.84 12.80
C PRO A 285 1.20 2.72 14.28
N LEU A 286 2.38 3.16 14.61
CA LEU A 286 2.84 3.26 15.98
C LEU A 286 2.03 4.35 16.72
N ILE A 287 1.72 4.12 18.00
CA ILE A 287 0.95 5.05 18.81
C ILE A 287 1.67 6.40 18.96
N SER A 288 3.00 6.37 19.00
CA SER A 288 3.84 7.57 19.05
C SER A 288 5.16 7.36 18.33
N ARG A 289 5.79 8.45 17.92
CA ARG A 289 7.18 8.40 17.44
C ARG A 289 8.07 7.87 18.53
N THR A 290 8.80 6.81 18.25
CA THR A 290 9.79 6.24 19.16
C THR A 290 11.18 6.91 19.04
N ASN A 291 11.26 8.03 18.32
CA ASN A 291 12.49 8.78 18.18
C ASN A 291 12.91 9.31 19.55
N LYS A 292 13.87 8.63 20.15
CA LYS A 292 14.53 9.13 21.35
C LYS A 292 15.61 10.12 20.94
N PHE A 293 15.65 11.25 21.62
CA PHE A 293 16.77 12.16 21.48
C PHE A 293 18.08 11.44 21.87
N THR A 294 19.04 11.49 20.98
CA THR A 294 20.42 11.07 21.26
C THR A 294 21.31 12.29 21.16
N HIS A 295 22.13 12.51 22.17
CA HIS A 295 23.12 13.57 22.13
C HIS A 295 24.04 13.38 20.92
N LEU A 296 24.38 14.48 20.27
CA LEU A 296 25.46 14.47 19.28
C LEU A 296 26.73 13.95 19.94
N ALA A 297 27.53 13.21 19.17
CA ALA A 297 28.81 12.73 19.65
C ALA A 297 29.71 13.93 20.05
N ALA A 298 30.15 13.93 21.30
CA ALA A 298 31.05 14.99 21.81
C ALA A 298 32.47 14.83 21.28
N TYR A 299 32.86 13.65 20.82
CA TYR A 299 34.16 13.32 20.27
C TYR A 299 34.03 12.81 18.84
N PRO A 300 35.05 13.01 18.00
CA PRO A 300 35.05 12.58 16.61
C PRO A 300 34.82 11.07 16.48
N GLU A 301 33.94 10.71 15.55
CA GLU A 301 33.77 9.34 15.09
C GLU A 301 34.68 9.10 13.87
N ASN A 302 35.18 7.88 13.73
CA ASN A 302 36.08 7.49 12.66
C ASN A 302 35.42 6.42 11.79
N GLU A 303 35.56 6.56 10.48
CA GLU A 303 35.18 5.55 9.53
C GLU A 303 36.33 4.62 9.21
N TYR A 304 36.11 3.32 9.23
CA TYR A 304 37.13 2.32 8.93
C TYR A 304 36.52 1.25 8.01
N ASP A 305 37.09 1.12 6.82
CA ASP A 305 36.61 0.16 5.83
C ASP A 305 37.37 -1.17 5.95
N ILE A 306 36.61 -2.27 6.01
CA ILE A 306 37.13 -3.63 5.97
C ILE A 306 36.59 -4.35 4.73
N SER A 307 37.47 -5.08 4.03
CA SER A 307 37.06 -5.93 2.89
C SER A 307 37.32 -7.40 3.23
N MET A 308 36.27 -8.21 3.16
CA MET A 308 36.33 -9.63 3.49
C MET A 308 35.69 -10.48 2.40
N LEU A 309 36.15 -11.71 2.30
CA LEU A 309 35.58 -12.74 1.40
C LEU A 309 34.53 -13.54 2.14
N PHE A 310 33.36 -13.65 1.53
CA PHE A 310 32.21 -14.42 2.02
C PHE A 310 31.80 -15.45 0.97
N ASP A 311 31.02 -16.43 1.37
CA ASP A 311 30.33 -17.29 0.42
C ASP A 311 29.40 -16.48 -0.48
N SER A 312 29.27 -16.86 -1.73
CA SER A 312 28.52 -16.11 -2.75
C SER A 312 27.03 -15.90 -2.40
N ASN A 313 26.46 -16.80 -1.59
CA ASN A 313 25.08 -16.76 -1.10
C ASN A 313 24.91 -16.00 0.24
N ALA A 314 25.99 -15.59 0.91
CA ALA A 314 25.90 -14.84 2.15
C ALA A 314 25.18 -13.50 1.93
N VAL A 315 24.20 -13.18 2.78
CA VAL A 315 23.41 -11.95 2.65
C VAL A 315 23.82 -10.89 3.65
N TRP A 316 23.62 -9.63 3.29
CA TRP A 316 24.02 -8.50 4.13
C TRP A 316 23.35 -8.50 5.51
N SER A 317 22.07 -8.90 5.60
CA SER A 317 21.35 -9.00 6.87
C SER A 317 22.07 -9.86 7.90
N ASP A 318 22.61 -11.00 7.47
CA ASP A 318 23.32 -11.94 8.34
C ASP A 318 24.66 -11.36 8.77
N MET A 319 25.38 -10.66 7.87
CA MET A 319 26.61 -9.94 8.19
C MET A 319 26.34 -8.84 9.22
N HIS A 320 25.31 -8.02 8.99
CA HIS A 320 24.94 -6.94 9.88
C HIS A 320 24.52 -7.45 11.26
N GLU A 321 23.68 -8.51 11.31
CA GLU A 321 23.30 -9.18 12.57
C GLU A 321 24.54 -9.82 13.25
N ALA A 322 25.46 -10.38 12.50
CA ALA A 322 26.70 -10.88 13.04
C ALA A 322 27.53 -9.78 13.68
N ILE A 323 27.57 -8.57 13.12
CA ILE A 323 28.34 -7.42 13.60
C ILE A 323 27.65 -6.73 14.79
N LEU A 324 26.41 -6.30 14.61
CA LEU A 324 25.67 -5.40 15.51
C LEU A 324 24.54 -6.05 16.31
N GLY A 325 24.23 -7.34 16.08
CA GLY A 325 23.15 -8.05 16.77
C GLY A 325 23.25 -8.03 18.30
N LYS A 326 22.44 -8.84 18.99
CA LYS A 326 22.26 -8.83 20.46
C LYS A 326 23.55 -8.63 21.28
N LYS A 327 24.70 -9.07 20.77
CA LYS A 327 26.01 -8.83 21.37
C LYS A 327 26.91 -8.18 20.31
N LYS A 328 27.03 -6.85 20.35
CA LYS A 328 27.93 -6.10 19.45
C LYS A 328 29.37 -6.66 19.48
N ALA A 329 30.11 -6.44 18.41
CA ALA A 329 31.51 -6.84 18.34
C ALA A 329 32.40 -5.99 19.29
N SER A 330 32.03 -4.72 19.48
CA SER A 330 32.70 -3.78 20.41
C SER A 330 31.68 -2.74 20.88
N GLU A 331 31.88 -2.19 22.08
CA GLU A 331 31.11 -1.06 22.62
C GLU A 331 31.36 0.24 21.84
N PHE A 332 32.57 0.41 21.28
CA PHE A 332 32.92 1.56 20.44
C PHE A 332 32.38 1.48 19.03
N LEU A 333 31.84 0.35 18.61
CA LEU A 333 31.21 0.21 17.30
C LEU A 333 29.82 0.84 17.32
N LYS A 334 29.63 1.93 16.55
CA LYS A 334 28.36 2.65 16.45
C LYS A 334 27.49 2.13 15.34
N LYS A 335 28.09 1.92 14.13
CA LYS A 335 27.37 1.56 12.90
C LYS A 335 28.21 0.63 12.02
N ALA A 336 27.56 -0.14 11.18
CA ALA A 336 28.20 -0.90 10.12
C ALA A 336 27.34 -0.75 8.86
N ASP A 337 27.93 -0.27 7.79
CA ASP A 337 27.27 0.00 6.53
C ASP A 337 27.86 -0.86 5.41
N PHE A 338 27.01 -1.31 4.50
CA PHE A 338 27.43 -1.94 3.27
C PHE A 338 27.98 -0.88 2.32
N VAL A 339 29.20 -1.07 1.82
CA VAL A 339 29.83 -0.14 0.86
C VAL A 339 29.75 -0.72 -0.55
N ASP A 340 30.31 -1.91 -0.77
CA ASP A 340 30.37 -2.53 -2.09
C ASP A 340 30.48 -4.05 -2.02
N GLU A 341 30.09 -4.69 -3.12
CA GLU A 341 30.25 -6.12 -3.36
C GLU A 341 30.96 -6.33 -4.69
N TYR A 342 32.06 -7.06 -4.69
CA TYR A 342 32.83 -7.37 -5.87
C TYR A 342 32.87 -8.88 -6.15
N ARG A 343 32.53 -9.22 -7.40
CA ARG A 343 32.65 -10.58 -7.96
C ARG A 343 33.46 -10.50 -9.25
N GLY A 344 34.67 -10.95 -9.25
CA GLY A 344 35.54 -10.88 -10.40
C GLY A 344 36.63 -11.93 -10.40
N LYS A 345 37.50 -11.92 -11.42
CA LYS A 345 38.54 -12.93 -11.65
C LYS A 345 39.52 -13.12 -10.49
N GLN A 346 39.65 -12.12 -9.62
CA GLN A 346 40.53 -12.16 -8.46
C GLN A 346 39.87 -12.80 -7.20
N ILE A 347 38.58 -13.13 -7.27
CA ILE A 347 37.84 -13.76 -6.18
C ILE A 347 37.70 -15.25 -6.44
N PRO A 348 37.98 -16.11 -5.46
CA PRO A 348 37.79 -17.55 -5.60
C PRO A 348 36.37 -17.92 -6.04
N GLN A 349 36.24 -18.97 -6.84
CA GLN A 349 34.92 -19.45 -7.29
C GLN A 349 34.06 -19.80 -6.08
N GLY A 350 32.80 -19.39 -6.08
CA GLY A 350 31.86 -19.58 -4.96
C GLY A 350 32.00 -18.55 -3.84
N LYS A 351 32.88 -17.57 -3.98
CA LYS A 351 33.07 -16.46 -3.02
C LYS A 351 32.70 -15.11 -3.64
N LYS A 352 32.51 -14.12 -2.77
CA LYS A 352 32.39 -12.70 -3.09
C LYS A 352 33.16 -11.85 -2.08
N SER A 353 33.68 -10.71 -2.51
CA SER A 353 34.28 -9.73 -1.62
C SER A 353 33.22 -8.72 -1.22
N VAL A 354 33.07 -8.45 0.06
CA VAL A 354 32.19 -7.38 0.57
C VAL A 354 33.02 -6.40 1.35
N THR A 355 32.85 -5.11 1.03
CA THR A 355 33.45 -3.98 1.77
C THR A 355 32.40 -3.43 2.74
N ILE A 356 32.78 -3.36 4.01
CA ILE A 356 31.95 -2.94 5.11
C ILE A 356 32.57 -1.71 5.76
N ARG A 357 31.85 -0.62 5.88
CA ARG A 357 32.25 0.58 6.60
C ARG A 357 31.82 0.51 8.05
N LEU A 358 32.74 0.62 8.94
CA LEU A 358 32.55 0.65 10.39
C LEU A 358 32.63 2.09 10.87
N THR A 359 31.59 2.61 11.53
CA THR A 359 31.67 3.87 12.28
C THR A 359 32.04 3.55 13.72
N ILE A 360 33.20 4.05 14.15
CA ILE A 360 33.81 3.73 15.45
C ILE A 360 34.00 5.03 16.24
N GLY A 361 33.50 5.07 17.47
CA GLY A 361 33.58 6.26 18.31
C GLY A 361 33.24 5.99 19.76
N SER A 362 33.66 6.94 20.63
CA SER A 362 33.32 6.93 22.06
C SER A 362 32.62 8.24 22.44
N ASN A 363 31.73 8.17 23.43
CA ASN A 363 31.10 9.37 24.00
C ASN A 363 31.93 9.99 25.14
N GLU A 364 33.05 9.36 25.50
CA GLU A 364 33.86 9.75 26.68
C GLU A 364 35.23 10.32 26.29
N LYS A 365 35.76 9.88 25.13
CA LYS A 365 37.12 10.29 24.68
C LYS A 365 37.29 10.15 23.17
N THR A 366 38.28 10.84 22.63
CA THR A 366 38.80 10.55 21.27
C THR A 366 39.55 9.22 21.29
N LEU A 367 39.23 8.33 20.36
CA LEU A 367 39.89 7.03 20.22
C LEU A 367 41.23 7.18 19.47
N THR A 368 42.25 6.43 19.93
CA THR A 368 43.52 6.31 19.24
C THR A 368 43.41 5.39 18.02
N SER A 369 44.33 5.51 17.07
CA SER A 369 44.40 4.63 15.90
C SER A 369 44.46 3.15 16.28
N GLN A 370 45.18 2.81 17.34
CA GLN A 370 45.26 1.43 17.85
C GLN A 370 43.97 0.92 18.41
N GLU A 371 43.17 1.75 19.08
CA GLU A 371 41.86 1.38 19.58
C GLU A 371 40.87 1.15 18.42
N ILE A 372 40.93 1.97 17.39
CA ILE A 372 40.10 1.84 16.18
C ILE A 372 40.40 0.51 15.46
N GLU A 373 41.70 0.23 15.24
CA GLU A 373 42.17 -1.00 14.62
C GLU A 373 41.79 -2.24 15.42
N ASN A 374 41.82 -2.17 16.74
CA ASN A 374 41.37 -3.25 17.62
C ASN A 374 39.89 -3.55 17.46
N VAL A 375 39.05 -2.51 17.30
CA VAL A 375 37.60 -2.70 17.02
C VAL A 375 37.42 -3.38 15.67
N ALA A 376 38.10 -2.93 14.63
CA ALA A 376 38.03 -3.55 13.31
C ALA A 376 38.45 -5.03 13.35
N ASN A 377 39.53 -5.33 14.06
CA ASN A 377 40.01 -6.71 14.27
C ASN A 377 39.00 -7.58 15.02
N GLN A 378 38.29 -7.03 16.01
CA GLN A 378 37.23 -7.74 16.72
C GLN A 378 36.03 -8.07 15.78
N VAL A 379 35.65 -7.12 14.92
CA VAL A 379 34.61 -7.33 13.91
C VAL A 379 35.03 -8.44 12.93
N MET A 380 36.24 -8.34 12.37
CA MET A 380 36.77 -9.34 11.44
C MET A 380 36.78 -10.74 12.04
N LYS A 381 37.30 -10.90 13.27
CA LYS A 381 37.31 -12.18 14.01
C LYS A 381 35.91 -12.72 14.23
N LYS A 382 34.92 -11.84 14.51
CA LYS A 382 33.56 -12.25 14.72
C LYS A 382 32.90 -12.76 13.43
N LEU A 383 33.14 -12.08 12.30
CA LEU A 383 32.67 -12.51 10.97
C LEU A 383 33.34 -13.82 10.54
N GLN A 384 34.65 -13.98 10.77
CA GLN A 384 35.34 -15.25 10.54
C GLN A 384 34.70 -16.40 11.32
N LYS A 385 34.45 -16.20 12.61
CA LYS A 385 33.89 -17.25 13.49
C LYS A 385 32.44 -17.60 13.15
N LYS A 386 31.61 -16.60 12.80
CA LYS A 386 30.17 -16.81 12.59
C LYS A 386 29.82 -17.21 11.15
N MET A 387 30.56 -16.70 10.18
CA MET A 387 30.20 -16.82 8.77
C MET A 387 31.31 -17.44 7.92
N GLY A 388 32.42 -17.87 8.51
CA GLY A 388 33.54 -18.41 7.76
C GLY A 388 34.20 -17.38 6.82
N ALA A 389 34.03 -16.09 7.09
CA ALA A 389 34.60 -15.04 6.26
C ALA A 389 36.13 -15.04 6.32
N GLU A 390 36.78 -14.72 5.22
CA GLU A 390 38.24 -14.68 5.10
C GLU A 390 38.71 -13.25 4.81
N LEU A 391 39.87 -12.85 5.30
CA LEU A 391 40.46 -11.57 4.95
C LEU A 391 40.85 -11.58 3.46
N ARG A 392 40.50 -10.53 2.74
CA ARG A 392 40.97 -10.34 1.38
C ARG A 392 42.44 -9.90 1.46
N THR A 393 43.36 -10.84 1.24
CA THR A 393 44.80 -10.49 0.97
C THR A 393 44.87 -9.88 -0.42
N GLN A 394 45.57 -8.76 -0.53
CA GLN A 394 45.82 -8.06 -1.81
C GLN A 394 46.58 -8.94 -2.79
#